data_08f3b4f6b8843470fc65216a9ce38737
#
_entry.id   08f3b4f6b8843470fc65216a9ce38737
#
_cell.length_a   1.000
_cell.length_b   1.000
_cell.length_c   1.000
_cell.angle_alpha   90.00
_cell.angle_beta   90.00
_cell.angle_gamma   90.00
#
_symmetry.space_group_name_H-M   'P 1'
#
loop_
_entity.id
_entity.type
_entity.pdbx_description
1 polymer ?
#
loop_
_entity_poly.entity_id
_entity_poly.type
_entity_poly.pdbx_seq_one_letter_code
_entity_poly.pdbx_strand_id
1 'polypeptide(L)'
;MLILRLSVRICFENQSIIVGQQLQHLPSNAVVKIDKLFTQIDPQIGEFSFDESVARVFDDMISRSVPLYADVQQSLPVIAGLLDHDPIKVVDLGCSTGTSLIHLARALPDRNLELIGIDNSQAMLAKLREKLELLSRPSGEDASLFEQISVYEDDIRSFEFSDASIVLMNYTLQFIAAESRPDVLNRICNSLRPDGMMLVSEKVVHQQPEMDDALVSLYFDFKRRQGYSELEISRKRDALENVLVPLTVDQNLDMFRNAGFARVEVMLKWFNFATFACYRS
;
A
#
# COMPACT_ATOMS: atom_id res chain seq x y z
N MET A 1 -9.65 16.51 -36.27
CA MET A 1 -8.80 15.32 -36.43
C MET A 1 -7.35 15.80 -36.35
N LEU A 2 -6.82 15.91 -35.12
CA LEU A 2 -5.45 16.31 -34.87
C LEU A 2 -4.85 15.30 -33.88
N ILE A 3 -4.02 14.43 -34.41
CA ILE A 3 -3.33 13.37 -33.64
C ILE A 3 -2.10 14.03 -33.02
N LEU A 4 -2.12 14.31 -31.72
CA LEU A 4 -0.92 14.65 -30.96
C LEU A 4 -0.12 13.38 -30.69
N ARG A 5 0.99 13.22 -31.42
CA ARG A 5 2.04 12.25 -31.10
C ARG A 5 2.88 12.80 -29.95
N LEU A 6 2.65 12.35 -28.74
CA LEU A 6 3.62 12.47 -27.67
C LEU A 6 4.68 11.37 -27.86
N SER A 7 5.85 11.76 -28.33
CA SER A 7 7.04 10.90 -28.34
C SER A 7 7.62 10.87 -26.93
N VAL A 8 7.33 9.84 -26.17
CA VAL A 8 8.07 9.55 -24.92
C VAL A 8 9.42 8.97 -25.31
N ARG A 9 10.47 9.79 -25.26
CA ARG A 9 11.86 9.33 -25.31
C ARG A 9 12.20 8.73 -23.93
N ILE A 10 12.15 7.41 -23.81
CA ILE A 10 12.70 6.71 -22.65
C ILE A 10 14.21 6.61 -22.89
N CYS A 11 14.99 7.36 -22.13
CA CYS A 11 16.43 7.15 -22.01
C CYS A 11 16.67 5.92 -21.13
N PHE A 12 17.00 4.78 -21.74
CA PHE A 12 17.57 3.61 -21.05
C PHE A 12 19.10 3.79 -20.99
N GLU A 13 19.58 4.45 -19.94
CA GLU A 13 20.97 4.32 -19.53
C GLU A 13 21.04 4.25 -18.00
N ASN A 14 21.63 3.17 -17.50
CA ASN A 14 21.99 2.86 -16.10
C ASN A 14 20.91 2.29 -15.17
N GLN A 15 20.47 1.07 -15.42
CA GLN A 15 19.63 0.29 -14.46
C GLN A 15 20.38 -0.74 -13.60
N SER A 16 21.65 -0.56 -13.28
CA SER A 16 22.36 -1.54 -12.44
C SER A 16 22.73 -1.06 -11.03
N ILE A 17 22.28 0.11 -10.57
CA ILE A 17 22.74 0.70 -9.28
C ILE A 17 21.60 1.04 -8.29
N ILE A 18 20.33 0.83 -8.61
CA ILE A 18 19.24 1.43 -7.81
C ILE A 18 18.73 0.56 -6.64
N VAL A 19 19.03 -0.73 -6.58
CA VAL A 19 18.56 -1.60 -5.49
C VAL A 19 19.28 -1.34 -4.15
N GLY A 20 20.42 -0.63 -4.17
CA GLY A 20 21.22 -0.34 -2.97
C GLY A 20 20.99 1.04 -2.33
N GLN A 21 20.25 1.94 -2.95
CA GLN A 21 20.23 3.35 -2.51
C GLN A 21 19.01 3.75 -1.66
N GLN A 22 17.95 2.97 -1.58
CA GLN A 22 16.76 3.34 -0.79
C GLN A 22 16.90 3.23 0.73
N LEU A 23 17.99 2.61 1.23
CA LEU A 23 18.29 2.57 2.66
C LEU A 23 19.26 3.67 3.11
N GLN A 24 19.76 4.52 2.21
CA GLN A 24 20.83 5.49 2.51
C GLN A 24 20.35 6.84 3.05
N HIS A 25 19.04 7.11 3.12
CA HIS A 25 18.50 8.39 3.59
C HIS A 25 17.75 8.32 4.94
N LEU A 26 17.84 7.20 5.64
CA LEU A 26 17.52 7.22 7.07
C LEU A 26 18.75 7.75 7.82
N PRO A 27 18.59 8.65 8.82
CA PRO A 27 19.69 9.07 9.66
C PRO A 27 20.42 7.83 10.20
N SER A 28 21.73 7.84 10.21
CA SER A 28 22.61 6.71 10.53
C SER A 28 22.38 5.99 11.87
N ASN A 29 21.39 6.42 12.64
CA ASN A 29 20.97 5.85 13.92
C ASN A 29 19.55 5.24 13.90
N ALA A 30 18.85 5.20 12.79
CA ALA A 30 17.60 4.45 12.69
C ALA A 30 17.93 2.97 12.52
N VAL A 31 17.96 2.23 13.61
CA VAL A 31 18.08 0.77 13.59
C VAL A 31 16.82 0.21 12.97
N VAL A 32 16.86 -0.16 11.70
CA VAL A 32 15.78 -0.92 11.07
C VAL A 32 15.69 -2.26 11.81
N LYS A 33 14.63 -2.44 12.58
CA LYS A 33 14.40 -3.70 13.28
C LYS A 33 13.93 -4.72 12.27
N ILE A 34 14.74 -5.77 12.08
CA ILE A 34 14.40 -6.90 11.21
C ILE A 34 13.20 -7.65 11.81
N ASP A 35 12.22 -7.97 10.96
CA ASP A 35 11.07 -8.80 11.34
C ASP A 35 11.54 -10.18 11.79
N LYS A 36 11.33 -10.46 13.08
CA LYS A 36 11.55 -11.76 13.73
C LYS A 36 10.34 -12.19 14.55
N LEU A 37 9.17 -11.62 14.28
CA LEU A 37 7.95 -11.86 15.04
C LEU A 37 7.60 -13.35 15.14
N PHE A 38 7.82 -14.10 14.08
CA PHE A 38 7.47 -15.52 13.98
C PHE A 38 8.65 -16.45 14.21
N THR A 39 9.84 -15.96 14.66
CA THR A 39 10.99 -16.80 14.96
C THR A 39 10.86 -17.55 16.27
N GLN A 40 10.24 -16.96 17.30
CA GLN A 40 10.09 -17.54 18.63
C GLN A 40 8.75 -18.27 18.77
N ILE A 41 8.75 -19.34 19.57
CA ILE A 41 7.53 -20.06 19.95
C ILE A 41 6.86 -19.24 21.05
N ASP A 42 5.87 -18.41 20.66
CA ASP A 42 4.92 -17.86 21.61
C ASP A 42 3.62 -18.69 21.48
N PRO A 43 3.25 -19.49 22.48
CA PRO A 43 2.00 -20.26 22.46
C PRO A 43 0.75 -19.39 22.53
N GLN A 44 0.88 -18.06 22.66
CA GLN A 44 -0.19 -17.08 22.71
C GLN A 44 -0.33 -16.26 21.42
N ILE A 45 0.28 -16.67 20.29
CA ILE A 45 -0.02 -16.02 19.00
C ILE A 45 -1.48 -16.36 18.67
N GLY A 46 -2.38 -15.46 19.09
CA GLY A 46 -3.77 -15.42 18.67
C GLY A 46 -3.92 -15.04 17.21
N GLU A 47 -5.12 -14.63 16.80
CA GLU A 47 -5.36 -14.05 15.47
C GLU A 47 -4.40 -12.88 15.22
N PHE A 48 -3.93 -12.75 13.98
CA PHE A 48 -3.04 -11.66 13.57
C PHE A 48 -3.69 -10.30 13.86
N SER A 49 -2.99 -9.46 14.60
CA SER A 49 -3.42 -8.09 14.90
C SER A 49 -2.30 -7.08 14.59
N PHE A 50 -2.67 -5.87 14.20
CA PHE A 50 -1.73 -4.78 13.96
C PHE A 50 -1.36 -4.06 15.27
N ASP A 51 -0.77 -4.82 16.21
CA ASP A 51 -0.34 -4.34 17.53
C ASP A 51 1.05 -3.69 17.51
N GLU A 52 1.54 -3.31 18.71
CA GLU A 52 2.87 -2.69 18.87
C GLU A 52 4.02 -3.59 18.40
N SER A 53 3.89 -4.91 18.53
CA SER A 53 4.93 -5.85 18.12
C SER A 53 5.07 -5.88 16.60
N VAL A 54 3.94 -5.86 15.90
CA VAL A 54 3.86 -5.77 14.44
C VAL A 54 4.32 -4.39 13.97
N ALA A 55 3.84 -3.30 14.57
CA ALA A 55 4.16 -1.94 14.17
C ALA A 55 5.68 -1.64 14.20
N ARG A 56 6.40 -2.25 15.16
CA ARG A 56 7.87 -2.09 15.27
C ARG A 56 8.67 -2.63 14.10
N VAL A 57 8.16 -3.62 13.39
CA VAL A 57 8.86 -4.33 12.29
C VAL A 57 8.11 -4.24 10.98
N PHE A 58 7.01 -3.50 10.93
CA PHE A 58 6.06 -3.51 9.82
C PHE A 58 6.70 -3.14 8.49
N ASP A 59 7.54 -2.11 8.45
CA ASP A 59 8.17 -1.66 7.20
C ASP A 59 9.12 -2.73 6.62
N ASP A 60 9.91 -3.38 7.47
CA ASP A 60 10.75 -4.51 7.07
C ASP A 60 9.89 -5.70 6.67
N MET A 61 8.86 -5.99 7.46
CA MET A 61 7.95 -7.11 7.23
C MET A 61 7.22 -6.98 5.87
N ILE A 62 6.67 -5.82 5.54
CA ILE A 62 5.91 -5.65 4.30
C ILE A 62 6.84 -5.66 3.08
N SER A 63 7.98 -4.99 3.15
CA SER A 63 8.96 -4.93 2.05
C SER A 63 9.53 -6.31 1.70
N ARG A 64 9.74 -7.19 2.68
CA ARG A 64 10.23 -8.56 2.47
C ARG A 64 9.14 -9.59 2.20
N SER A 65 7.88 -9.29 2.56
CA SER A 65 6.76 -10.23 2.39
C SER A 65 5.92 -9.98 1.15
N VAL A 66 5.90 -8.77 0.62
CA VAL A 66 5.06 -8.42 -0.53
C VAL A 66 5.94 -8.23 -1.76
N PRO A 67 5.82 -9.10 -2.78
CA PRO A 67 6.57 -8.94 -4.01
C PRO A 67 6.23 -7.62 -4.71
N LEU A 68 7.25 -6.95 -5.25
CA LEU A 68 7.14 -5.68 -5.96
C LEU A 68 6.51 -4.54 -5.13
N TYR A 69 6.57 -4.62 -3.79
CA TYR A 69 6.07 -3.56 -2.92
C TYR A 69 6.72 -2.20 -3.22
N ALA A 70 8.03 -2.19 -3.41
CA ALA A 70 8.77 -0.96 -3.76
C ALA A 70 8.34 -0.38 -5.10
N ASP A 71 8.05 -1.22 -6.11
CA ASP A 71 7.60 -0.78 -7.43
C ASP A 71 6.21 -0.14 -7.37
N VAL A 72 5.30 -0.73 -6.57
CA VAL A 72 3.98 -0.13 -6.29
C VAL A 72 4.17 1.23 -5.64
N GLN A 73 4.99 1.35 -4.60
CA GLN A 73 5.25 2.63 -3.93
C GLN A 73 5.83 3.68 -4.89
N GLN A 74 6.79 3.31 -5.75
CA GLN A 74 7.40 4.21 -6.73
C GLN A 74 6.42 4.66 -7.82
N SER A 75 5.40 3.88 -8.12
CA SER A 75 4.38 4.27 -9.10
C SER A 75 3.45 5.38 -8.60
N LEU A 76 3.24 5.48 -7.28
CA LEU A 76 2.27 6.43 -6.69
C LEU A 76 2.57 7.90 -7.05
N PRO A 77 3.79 8.44 -6.84
CA PRO A 77 4.07 9.82 -7.19
C PRO A 77 4.04 10.08 -8.70
N VAL A 78 4.38 9.07 -9.52
CA VAL A 78 4.27 9.20 -10.98
C VAL A 78 2.81 9.38 -11.38
N ILE A 79 1.92 8.55 -10.84
CA ILE A 79 0.48 8.63 -11.11
C ILE A 79 -0.11 9.94 -10.57
N ALA A 80 0.22 10.31 -9.32
CA ALA A 80 -0.25 11.55 -8.72
C ALA A 80 0.23 12.77 -9.50
N GLY A 81 1.48 12.75 -9.98
CA GLY A 81 2.07 13.82 -10.78
C GLY A 81 1.42 14.05 -12.15
N LEU A 82 0.69 13.06 -12.68
CA LEU A 82 -0.06 13.18 -13.93
C LEU A 82 -1.40 13.93 -13.76
N LEU A 83 -1.88 14.07 -12.53
CA LEU A 83 -3.15 14.75 -12.26
C LEU A 83 -2.97 16.28 -12.30
N ASP A 84 -3.89 16.96 -12.99
CA ASP A 84 -3.96 18.42 -13.04
C ASP A 84 -4.92 18.94 -11.94
N HIS A 85 -4.67 18.50 -10.70
CA HIS A 85 -5.45 18.91 -9.54
C HIS A 85 -4.62 19.82 -8.63
N ASP A 86 -5.26 20.82 -8.03
CA ASP A 86 -4.67 21.72 -7.04
C ASP A 86 -5.70 22.04 -5.92
N PRO A 87 -5.52 21.52 -4.71
CA PRO A 87 -4.53 20.52 -4.30
C PRO A 87 -4.78 19.13 -4.90
N ILE A 88 -3.73 18.32 -4.97
CA ILE A 88 -3.86 16.87 -5.16
C ILE A 88 -4.21 16.26 -3.79
N LYS A 89 -5.47 15.89 -3.62
CA LYS A 89 -5.95 15.25 -2.39
C LYS A 89 -5.82 13.74 -2.46
N VAL A 90 -4.98 13.18 -1.60
CA VAL A 90 -4.77 11.73 -1.49
C VAL A 90 -5.28 11.24 -0.13
N VAL A 91 -6.14 10.23 -0.16
CA VAL A 91 -6.68 9.58 1.05
C VAL A 91 -6.19 8.14 1.09
N ASP A 92 -5.37 7.80 2.09
CA ASP A 92 -4.79 6.46 2.28
C ASP A 92 -5.58 5.72 3.38
N LEU A 93 -6.44 4.80 2.94
CA LEU A 93 -7.31 4.00 3.79
C LEU A 93 -6.59 2.73 4.25
N GLY A 94 -6.25 2.67 5.54
CA GLY A 94 -5.34 1.70 6.13
C GLY A 94 -3.89 2.14 5.92
N CYS A 95 -3.58 3.39 6.26
CA CYS A 95 -2.28 4.01 5.99
C CYS A 95 -1.12 3.40 6.80
N SER A 96 -1.42 2.63 7.84
CA SER A 96 -0.44 1.91 8.65
C SER A 96 0.66 2.84 9.18
N THR A 97 1.92 2.55 8.89
CA THR A 97 3.07 3.38 9.28
C THR A 97 3.37 4.53 8.31
N GLY A 98 2.46 4.84 7.38
CA GLY A 98 2.46 6.03 6.52
C GLY A 98 3.47 6.03 5.37
N THR A 99 3.97 4.88 4.97
CA THR A 99 5.01 4.78 3.92
C THR A 99 4.59 5.46 2.62
N SER A 100 3.35 5.24 2.15
CA SER A 100 2.84 5.83 0.90
C SER A 100 2.73 7.36 0.99
N LEU A 101 2.22 7.88 2.11
CA LEU A 101 2.05 9.33 2.30
C LEU A 101 3.39 10.06 2.40
N ILE A 102 4.33 9.52 3.18
CA ILE A 102 5.68 10.07 3.30
C ILE A 102 6.40 10.03 1.95
N HIS A 103 6.23 8.96 1.19
CA HIS A 103 6.84 8.85 -0.15
C HIS A 103 6.27 9.88 -1.13
N LEU A 104 4.97 10.09 -1.14
CA LEU A 104 4.31 11.11 -1.97
C LEU A 104 4.80 12.52 -1.61
N ALA A 105 4.83 12.87 -0.32
CA ALA A 105 5.32 14.18 0.14
C ALA A 105 6.75 14.47 -0.34
N ARG A 106 7.64 13.47 -0.23
CA ARG A 106 9.03 13.60 -0.68
C ARG A 106 9.21 13.70 -2.19
N ALA A 107 8.43 12.91 -2.92
CA ALA A 107 8.60 12.81 -4.37
C ALA A 107 7.93 13.95 -5.16
N LEU A 108 7.03 14.70 -4.52
CA LEU A 108 6.28 15.80 -5.13
C LEU A 108 6.40 17.11 -4.30
N PRO A 109 7.63 17.59 -4.01
CA PRO A 109 7.84 18.71 -3.09
C PRO A 109 7.27 20.03 -3.61
N ASP A 110 7.15 20.18 -4.94
CA ASP A 110 6.66 21.40 -5.58
C ASP A 110 5.14 21.37 -5.87
N ARG A 111 4.44 20.32 -5.43
CA ARG A 111 2.99 20.18 -5.63
C ARG A 111 2.25 20.52 -4.33
N ASN A 112 1.14 21.21 -4.48
CA ASN A 112 0.20 21.41 -3.37
C ASN A 112 -0.53 20.09 -3.09
N LEU A 113 -0.21 19.46 -1.96
CA LEU A 113 -0.74 18.14 -1.57
C LEU A 113 -1.64 18.28 -0.34
N GLU A 114 -2.73 17.53 -0.32
CA GLU A 114 -3.53 17.26 0.86
C GLU A 114 -3.47 15.74 1.10
N LEU A 115 -2.63 15.31 2.04
CA LEU A 115 -2.37 13.90 2.32
C LEU A 115 -3.07 13.48 3.61
N ILE A 116 -4.03 12.54 3.50
CA ILE A 116 -4.86 12.10 4.62
C ILE A 116 -4.64 10.60 4.84
N GLY A 117 -4.18 10.23 6.03
CA GLY A 117 -4.03 8.84 6.44
C GLY A 117 -5.06 8.44 7.47
N ILE A 118 -5.72 7.31 7.25
CA ILE A 118 -6.68 6.72 8.18
C ILE A 118 -6.27 5.30 8.52
N ASP A 119 -6.22 4.97 9.79
CA ASP A 119 -6.01 3.62 10.29
C ASP A 119 -6.70 3.46 11.65
N ASN A 120 -7.17 2.27 11.97
CA ASN A 120 -7.78 1.99 13.27
C ASN A 120 -6.78 1.41 14.29
N SER A 121 -5.53 1.18 13.88
CA SER A 121 -4.47 0.72 14.76
C SER A 121 -3.71 1.89 15.37
N GLN A 122 -3.94 2.15 16.66
CA GLN A 122 -3.20 3.15 17.41
C GLN A 122 -1.68 2.91 17.37
N ALA A 123 -1.26 1.64 17.40
CA ALA A 123 0.15 1.27 17.37
C ALA A 123 0.81 1.66 16.03
N MET A 124 0.12 1.43 14.89
CA MET A 124 0.58 1.83 13.57
C MET A 124 0.69 3.35 13.46
N LEU A 125 -0.36 4.06 13.89
CA LEU A 125 -0.37 5.53 13.87
C LEU A 125 0.65 6.16 14.81
N ALA A 126 0.92 5.55 15.96
CA ALA A 126 2.01 5.99 16.84
C ALA A 126 3.36 5.90 16.13
N LYS A 127 3.59 4.81 15.37
CA LYS A 127 4.82 4.64 14.57
C LYS A 127 4.90 5.64 13.41
N LEU A 128 3.79 5.94 12.75
CA LEU A 128 3.72 7.00 11.73
C LEU A 128 4.09 8.37 12.32
N ARG A 129 3.48 8.75 13.45
CA ARG A 129 3.77 10.03 14.11
C ARG A 129 5.24 10.13 14.53
N GLU A 130 5.81 9.05 15.08
CA GLU A 130 7.26 8.99 15.39
C GLU A 130 8.12 9.25 14.14
N LYS A 131 7.77 8.66 12.99
CA LYS A 131 8.48 8.91 11.72
C LYS A 131 8.38 10.38 11.30
N LEU A 132 7.18 10.95 11.33
CA LEU A 132 6.97 12.36 10.96
C LEU A 132 7.77 13.31 11.86
N GLU A 133 7.79 13.08 13.18
CA GLU A 133 8.60 13.86 14.12
C GLU A 133 10.10 13.76 13.82
N LEU A 134 10.60 12.57 13.47
CA LEU A 134 12.00 12.37 13.12
C LEU A 134 12.39 13.11 11.83
N LEU A 135 11.51 13.10 10.83
CA LEU A 135 11.71 13.73 9.53
C LEU A 135 11.63 15.26 9.61
N SER A 136 10.82 15.79 10.51
CA SER A 136 10.62 17.23 10.71
C SER A 136 11.69 17.89 11.59
N ARG A 137 12.76 17.19 11.98
CA ARG A 137 13.83 17.77 12.80
C ARG A 137 14.71 18.74 11.99
N PRO A 138 15.29 19.80 12.62
CA PRO A 138 16.07 20.83 11.93
C PRO A 138 17.29 20.33 11.15
N SER A 139 17.78 19.13 11.45
CA SER A 139 18.89 18.45 10.74
C SER A 139 18.42 17.49 9.65
N GLY A 140 17.10 17.40 9.42
CA GLY A 140 16.47 16.48 8.48
C GLY A 140 16.09 17.14 7.14
N GLU A 141 15.10 16.56 6.52
CA GLU A 141 14.45 17.09 5.32
C GLU A 141 13.63 18.34 5.66
N ASP A 142 13.16 19.06 4.64
CA ASP A 142 12.29 20.21 4.84
C ASP A 142 11.00 19.77 5.56
N ALA A 143 10.83 20.26 6.78
CA ALA A 143 9.68 19.91 7.63
C ALA A 143 8.33 20.24 6.97
N SER A 144 8.29 21.28 6.13
CA SER A 144 7.08 21.72 5.43
C SER A 144 6.48 20.64 4.52
N LEU A 145 7.31 19.72 4.03
CA LEU A 145 6.84 18.60 3.20
C LEU A 145 5.89 17.66 3.96
N PHE A 146 6.05 17.55 5.27
CA PHE A 146 5.28 16.64 6.11
C PHE A 146 4.11 17.32 6.83
N GLU A 147 4.05 18.65 6.86
CA GLU A 147 2.90 19.42 7.36
C GLU A 147 1.63 19.19 6.54
N GLN A 148 1.78 18.71 5.30
CA GLN A 148 0.69 18.35 4.40
C GLN A 148 0.02 17.01 4.75
N ILE A 149 0.55 16.26 5.74
CA ILE A 149 0.05 14.95 6.16
C ILE A 149 -0.81 15.08 7.42
N SER A 150 -2.09 14.78 7.27
CA SER A 150 -3.04 14.67 8.38
C SER A 150 -3.34 13.20 8.68
N VAL A 151 -3.41 12.81 9.95
CA VAL A 151 -3.54 11.42 10.38
C VAL A 151 -4.70 11.27 11.36
N TYR A 152 -5.63 10.35 11.05
CA TYR A 152 -6.82 10.07 11.83
C TYR A 152 -6.86 8.61 12.29
N GLU A 153 -7.17 8.41 13.59
CA GLU A 153 -7.51 7.11 14.15
C GLU A 153 -9.00 6.91 13.99
N ASP A 154 -9.40 6.14 12.97
CA ASP A 154 -10.82 5.93 12.65
C ASP A 154 -11.02 4.62 11.86
N ASP A 155 -12.26 4.20 11.77
CA ASP A 155 -12.66 3.05 10.96
C ASP A 155 -12.90 3.48 9.51
N ILE A 156 -12.12 2.93 8.59
CA ILE A 156 -12.26 3.20 7.15
C ILE A 156 -13.65 2.88 6.59
N ARG A 157 -14.46 2.06 7.31
CA ARG A 157 -15.84 1.74 6.93
C ARG A 157 -16.81 2.89 7.18
N SER A 158 -16.47 3.84 8.04
CA SER A 158 -17.31 4.97 8.43
C SER A 158 -16.69 6.33 8.21
N PHE A 159 -15.37 6.42 8.02
CA PHE A 159 -14.69 7.69 7.80
C PHE A 159 -15.20 8.38 6.55
N GLU A 160 -15.65 9.63 6.70
CA GLU A 160 -16.20 10.43 5.61
C GLU A 160 -15.13 11.37 5.03
N PHE A 161 -15.08 11.44 3.71
CA PHE A 161 -14.25 12.37 2.95
C PHE A 161 -14.92 12.67 1.61
N SER A 162 -14.46 13.72 0.93
CA SER A 162 -14.98 14.11 -0.39
C SER A 162 -13.87 14.67 -1.26
N ASP A 163 -14.13 14.75 -2.54
CA ASP A 163 -13.28 15.39 -3.55
C ASP A 163 -11.84 14.86 -3.57
N ALA A 164 -11.66 13.57 -3.27
CA ALA A 164 -10.34 12.95 -3.36
C ALA A 164 -9.89 12.82 -4.81
N SER A 165 -8.64 13.17 -5.07
CA SER A 165 -7.96 12.95 -6.35
C SER A 165 -7.57 11.49 -6.49
N ILE A 166 -7.03 10.92 -5.41
CA ILE A 166 -6.62 9.52 -5.32
C ILE A 166 -7.06 8.97 -3.97
N VAL A 167 -7.62 7.77 -3.98
CA VAL A 167 -7.78 6.94 -2.78
C VAL A 167 -6.83 5.76 -2.89
N LEU A 168 -6.03 5.53 -1.86
CA LEU A 168 -5.15 4.37 -1.73
C LEU A 168 -5.78 3.34 -0.80
N MET A 169 -5.74 2.06 -1.18
CA MET A 169 -6.07 0.90 -0.35
C MET A 169 -5.03 -0.20 -0.57
N ASN A 170 -3.84 -0.02 -0.02
CA ASN A 170 -2.75 -0.97 -0.24
C ASN A 170 -2.79 -2.09 0.79
N TYR A 171 -3.23 -3.29 0.37
CA TYR A 171 -3.32 -4.51 1.19
C TYR A 171 -4.27 -4.37 2.39
N THR A 172 -5.33 -3.58 2.24
CA THR A 172 -6.28 -3.23 3.29
C THR A 172 -7.65 -3.86 3.10
N LEU A 173 -8.20 -3.83 1.87
CA LEU A 173 -9.55 -4.31 1.58
C LEU A 173 -9.75 -5.79 1.95
N GLN A 174 -8.70 -6.60 1.82
CA GLN A 174 -8.70 -8.03 2.16
C GLN A 174 -8.98 -8.32 3.64
N PHE A 175 -8.81 -7.34 4.54
CA PHE A 175 -9.12 -7.44 5.97
C PHE A 175 -10.52 -6.94 6.32
N ILE A 176 -11.25 -6.37 5.36
CA ILE A 176 -12.65 -5.99 5.55
C ILE A 176 -13.51 -7.23 5.29
N ALA A 177 -14.51 -7.45 6.15
CA ALA A 177 -15.50 -8.50 5.97
C ALA A 177 -16.15 -8.42 4.59
N ALA A 178 -16.29 -9.54 3.90
CA ALA A 178 -16.69 -9.59 2.50
C ALA A 178 -18.03 -8.89 2.22
N GLU A 179 -18.98 -9.01 3.16
CA GLU A 179 -20.29 -8.37 3.11
C GLU A 179 -20.25 -6.85 3.22
N SER A 180 -19.20 -6.28 3.82
CA SER A 180 -19.05 -4.82 3.98
C SER A 180 -18.27 -4.17 2.82
N ARG A 181 -17.54 -4.94 2.01
CA ARG A 181 -16.70 -4.39 0.93
C ARG A 181 -17.49 -3.60 -0.12
N PRO A 182 -18.67 -4.04 -0.59
CA PRO A 182 -19.44 -3.30 -1.59
C PRO A 182 -19.81 -1.89 -1.12
N ASP A 183 -20.25 -1.73 0.13
CA ASP A 183 -20.66 -0.44 0.68
C ASP A 183 -19.46 0.50 0.84
N VAL A 184 -18.32 -0.02 1.32
CA VAL A 184 -17.06 0.73 1.42
C VAL A 184 -16.62 1.22 0.05
N LEU A 185 -16.60 0.36 -0.96
CA LEU A 185 -16.16 0.69 -2.31
C LEU A 185 -17.10 1.68 -3.01
N ASN A 186 -18.41 1.52 -2.85
CA ASN A 186 -19.41 2.46 -3.38
C ASN A 186 -19.22 3.86 -2.77
N ARG A 187 -18.99 3.95 -1.45
CA ARG A 187 -18.72 5.22 -0.79
C ARG A 187 -17.43 5.83 -1.29
N ILE A 188 -16.34 5.05 -1.45
CA ILE A 188 -15.08 5.53 -2.02
C ILE A 188 -15.30 6.10 -3.42
N CYS A 189 -15.99 5.36 -4.29
CA CYS A 189 -16.29 5.81 -5.65
C CYS A 189 -17.01 7.16 -5.66
N ASN A 190 -18.01 7.33 -4.78
CA ASN A 190 -18.77 8.58 -4.67
C ASN A 190 -17.97 9.74 -4.07
N SER A 191 -16.94 9.45 -3.26
CA SER A 191 -16.09 10.45 -2.61
C SER A 191 -14.90 10.91 -3.45
N LEU A 192 -14.64 10.26 -4.59
CA LEU A 192 -13.64 10.70 -5.55
C LEU A 192 -14.13 11.92 -6.35
N ARG A 193 -13.22 12.72 -6.86
CA ARG A 193 -13.48 13.69 -7.94
C ARG A 193 -13.97 12.95 -9.20
N PRO A 194 -14.67 13.61 -10.13
CA PRO A 194 -15.12 12.94 -11.36
C PRO A 194 -14.02 12.23 -12.14
N ASP A 195 -12.81 12.83 -12.19
CA ASP A 195 -11.60 12.32 -12.83
C ASP A 195 -10.62 11.66 -11.82
N GLY A 196 -11.09 11.42 -10.59
CA GLY A 196 -10.33 10.76 -9.54
C GLY A 196 -10.27 9.25 -9.73
N MET A 197 -9.34 8.63 -9.00
CA MET A 197 -9.14 7.18 -9.04
C MET A 197 -8.87 6.57 -7.67
N MET A 198 -9.17 5.27 -7.55
CA MET A 198 -8.69 4.44 -6.45
C MET A 198 -7.57 3.53 -6.97
N LEU A 199 -6.47 3.46 -6.24
CA LEU A 199 -5.43 2.46 -6.41
C LEU A 199 -5.54 1.47 -5.26
N VAL A 200 -5.77 0.21 -5.60
CA VAL A 200 -5.97 -0.85 -4.61
C VAL A 200 -5.06 -2.02 -4.90
N SER A 201 -4.29 -2.44 -3.90
CA SER A 201 -3.39 -3.60 -3.98
C SER A 201 -3.87 -4.69 -3.04
N GLU A 202 -3.99 -5.91 -3.55
CA GLU A 202 -4.54 -7.03 -2.81
C GLU A 202 -3.75 -8.32 -3.05
N LYS A 203 -3.79 -9.21 -2.08
CA LYS A 203 -3.50 -10.61 -2.33
C LYS A 203 -4.65 -11.22 -3.12
N VAL A 204 -4.32 -12.01 -4.14
CA VAL A 204 -5.31 -12.67 -5.02
C VAL A 204 -5.07 -14.17 -5.07
N VAL A 205 -6.14 -14.92 -5.36
CA VAL A 205 -6.08 -16.36 -5.62
C VAL A 205 -6.32 -16.64 -7.10
N HIS A 206 -5.89 -17.81 -7.57
CA HIS A 206 -6.14 -18.22 -8.93
C HIS A 206 -7.38 -19.15 -8.99
N GLN A 207 -8.14 -19.09 -10.10
CA GLN A 207 -9.34 -19.92 -10.26
C GLN A 207 -9.03 -21.41 -10.38
N GLN A 208 -7.88 -21.74 -10.98
CA GLN A 208 -7.44 -23.14 -11.13
C GLN A 208 -6.55 -23.52 -9.95
N PRO A 209 -6.94 -24.54 -9.16
CA PRO A 209 -6.22 -24.93 -7.94
C PRO A 209 -4.74 -25.24 -8.17
N GLU A 210 -4.41 -25.97 -9.24
CA GLU A 210 -3.02 -26.37 -9.54
C GLU A 210 -2.15 -25.14 -9.85
N MET A 211 -2.74 -24.12 -10.50
CA MET A 211 -2.04 -22.87 -10.76
C MET A 211 -1.90 -22.04 -9.47
N ASP A 212 -2.92 -22.02 -8.62
CA ASP A 212 -2.87 -21.33 -7.34
C ASP A 212 -1.77 -21.93 -6.45
N ASP A 213 -1.70 -23.24 -6.32
CA ASP A 213 -0.64 -23.96 -5.60
C ASP A 213 0.76 -23.63 -6.13
N ALA A 214 0.91 -23.56 -7.46
CA ALA A 214 2.17 -23.19 -8.09
C ALA A 214 2.57 -21.75 -7.77
N LEU A 215 1.64 -20.80 -7.81
CA LEU A 215 1.88 -19.39 -7.49
C LEU A 215 2.18 -19.19 -5.99
N VAL A 216 1.51 -19.93 -5.11
CA VAL A 216 1.80 -19.96 -3.66
C VAL A 216 3.20 -20.53 -3.40
N SER A 217 3.60 -21.58 -4.10
CA SER A 217 4.94 -22.14 -4.00
C SER A 217 6.02 -21.13 -4.41
N LEU A 218 5.84 -20.44 -5.55
CA LEU A 218 6.73 -19.37 -5.99
C LEU A 218 6.79 -18.20 -4.99
N TYR A 219 5.67 -17.87 -4.36
CA TYR A 219 5.62 -16.86 -3.31
C TYR A 219 6.41 -17.29 -2.06
N PHE A 220 6.33 -18.56 -1.66
CA PHE A 220 7.15 -19.07 -0.54
C PHE A 220 8.63 -19.05 -0.89
N ASP A 221 9.01 -19.41 -2.11
CA ASP A 221 10.39 -19.28 -2.59
C ASP A 221 10.88 -17.83 -2.58
N PHE A 222 10.01 -16.87 -2.95
CA PHE A 222 10.32 -15.45 -2.79
C PHE A 222 10.61 -15.10 -1.33
N LYS A 223 9.76 -15.50 -0.37
CA LYS A 223 9.97 -15.23 1.06
C LYS A 223 11.28 -15.84 1.58
N ARG A 224 11.62 -17.08 1.16
CA ARG A 224 12.90 -17.72 1.49
C ARG A 224 14.09 -16.87 1.02
N ARG A 225 14.03 -16.38 -0.22
CA ARG A 225 15.07 -15.48 -0.76
C ARG A 225 15.16 -14.15 -0.01
N GLN A 226 14.06 -13.72 0.62
CA GLN A 226 14.01 -12.54 1.51
C GLN A 226 14.47 -12.85 2.94
N GLY A 227 14.95 -14.07 3.21
CA GLY A 227 15.53 -14.46 4.50
C GLY A 227 14.55 -15.00 5.54
N TYR A 228 13.31 -15.32 5.15
CA TYR A 228 12.37 -16.01 6.05
C TYR A 228 12.65 -17.51 6.08
N SER A 229 12.61 -18.09 7.29
CA SER A 229 12.66 -19.53 7.50
C SER A 229 11.32 -20.20 7.20
N GLU A 230 11.31 -21.52 6.98
CA GLU A 230 10.09 -22.31 6.80
C GLU A 230 9.11 -22.14 7.94
N LEU A 231 9.63 -22.07 9.17
CA LEU A 231 8.82 -21.92 10.37
C LEU A 231 8.12 -20.54 10.42
N GLU A 232 8.81 -19.46 10.05
CA GLU A 232 8.23 -18.12 9.96
C GLU A 232 7.16 -18.05 8.87
N ILE A 233 7.42 -18.67 7.72
CA ILE A 233 6.46 -18.74 6.61
C ILE A 233 5.19 -19.47 7.01
N SER A 234 5.33 -20.65 7.64
CA SER A 234 4.19 -21.45 8.12
C SER A 234 3.37 -20.70 9.17
N ARG A 235 4.01 -20.16 10.20
CA ARG A 235 3.33 -19.45 11.28
C ARG A 235 2.58 -18.21 10.80
N LYS A 236 3.21 -17.42 9.92
CA LYS A 236 2.56 -16.24 9.33
C LYS A 236 1.37 -16.61 8.45
N ARG A 237 1.46 -17.73 7.72
CA ARG A 237 0.32 -18.27 6.97
C ARG A 237 -0.82 -18.63 7.92
N ASP A 238 -0.52 -19.42 8.95
CA ASP A 238 -1.52 -19.92 9.90
C ASP A 238 -2.21 -18.78 10.67
N ALA A 239 -1.44 -17.73 11.06
CA ALA A 239 -1.97 -16.52 11.70
C ALA A 239 -2.91 -15.70 10.80
N LEU A 240 -2.72 -15.74 9.47
CA LEU A 240 -3.53 -14.98 8.51
C LEU A 240 -4.67 -15.79 7.88
N GLU A 241 -4.76 -17.11 8.14
CA GLU A 241 -5.67 -18.02 7.43
C GLU A 241 -7.15 -17.61 7.55
N ASN A 242 -7.57 -17.14 8.74
CA ASN A 242 -8.96 -16.73 8.99
C ASN A 242 -9.18 -15.21 8.98
N VAL A 243 -8.11 -14.45 8.83
CA VAL A 243 -8.14 -12.96 8.90
C VAL A 243 -8.18 -12.35 7.51
N LEU A 244 -7.55 -13.01 6.54
CA LEU A 244 -7.38 -12.52 5.19
C LEU A 244 -8.23 -13.33 4.22
N VAL A 245 -9.18 -12.67 3.53
CA VAL A 245 -10.09 -13.30 2.56
C VAL A 245 -9.78 -12.78 1.16
N PRO A 246 -8.81 -13.40 0.43
CA PRO A 246 -8.46 -12.99 -0.92
C PRO A 246 -9.51 -13.44 -1.92
N LEU A 247 -9.69 -12.64 -2.98
CA LEU A 247 -10.55 -12.93 -4.12
C LEU A 247 -9.70 -13.22 -5.37
N THR A 248 -10.29 -13.78 -6.41
CA THR A 248 -9.64 -13.87 -7.72
C THR A 248 -9.54 -12.47 -8.36
N VAL A 249 -8.71 -12.33 -9.39
CA VAL A 249 -8.64 -11.08 -10.16
C VAL A 249 -10.00 -10.70 -10.71
N ASP A 250 -10.71 -11.66 -11.33
CA ASP A 250 -12.02 -11.41 -11.95
C ASP A 250 -13.07 -10.98 -10.91
N GLN A 251 -13.09 -11.64 -9.75
CA GLN A 251 -13.99 -11.25 -8.64
C GLN A 251 -13.69 -9.83 -8.13
N ASN A 252 -12.43 -9.43 -8.03
CA ASN A 252 -12.06 -8.07 -7.69
C ASN A 252 -12.52 -7.08 -8.75
N LEU A 253 -12.27 -7.36 -10.04
CA LEU A 253 -12.70 -6.51 -11.15
C LEU A 253 -14.21 -6.30 -11.16
N ASP A 254 -14.98 -7.37 -10.97
CA ASP A 254 -16.45 -7.33 -10.93
C ASP A 254 -16.95 -6.56 -9.69
N MET A 255 -16.33 -6.76 -8.54
CA MET A 255 -16.67 -6.03 -7.31
C MET A 255 -16.45 -4.53 -7.48
N PHE A 256 -15.33 -4.09 -8.09
CA PHE A 256 -15.07 -2.68 -8.34
C PHE A 256 -16.04 -2.07 -9.36
N ARG A 257 -16.36 -2.78 -10.46
CA ARG A 257 -17.38 -2.33 -11.42
C ARG A 257 -18.75 -2.19 -10.78
N ASN A 258 -19.16 -3.17 -9.98
CA ASN A 258 -20.43 -3.15 -9.28
C ASN A 258 -20.52 -2.01 -8.23
N ALA A 259 -19.38 -1.56 -7.70
CA ALA A 259 -19.29 -0.40 -6.80
C ALA A 259 -19.39 0.96 -7.52
N GLY A 260 -19.49 0.96 -8.86
CA GLY A 260 -19.71 2.17 -9.66
C GLY A 260 -18.48 2.75 -10.36
N PHE A 261 -17.31 2.08 -10.28
CA PHE A 261 -16.13 2.52 -11.05
C PHE A 261 -16.35 2.28 -12.54
N ALA A 262 -16.25 3.34 -13.35
CA ALA A 262 -16.53 3.29 -14.79
C ALA A 262 -15.49 2.50 -15.57
N ARG A 263 -14.22 2.54 -15.13
CA ARG A 263 -13.12 1.78 -15.72
C ARG A 263 -12.28 1.17 -14.61
N VAL A 264 -11.94 -0.11 -14.77
CA VAL A 264 -11.10 -0.86 -13.83
C VAL A 264 -10.05 -1.62 -14.62
N GLU A 265 -8.80 -1.44 -14.26
CA GLU A 265 -7.65 -2.06 -14.94
C GLU A 265 -6.73 -2.75 -13.95
N VAL A 266 -6.14 -3.86 -14.35
CA VAL A 266 -5.02 -4.48 -13.62
C VAL A 266 -3.76 -3.74 -14.02
N MET A 267 -3.20 -2.97 -13.09
CA MET A 267 -1.97 -2.22 -13.30
C MET A 267 -0.73 -3.09 -13.12
N LEU A 268 -0.76 -3.99 -12.14
CA LEU A 268 0.33 -4.91 -11.83
C LEU A 268 -0.23 -6.23 -11.33
N LYS A 269 0.35 -7.36 -11.78
CA LYS A 269 0.10 -8.68 -11.20
C LYS A 269 1.40 -9.47 -11.12
N TRP A 270 1.72 -9.98 -9.93
CA TRP A 270 2.87 -10.84 -9.71
C TRP A 270 2.57 -11.91 -8.67
N PHE A 271 2.81 -13.18 -8.99
CA PHE A 271 2.38 -14.33 -8.19
C PHE A 271 0.90 -14.20 -7.80
N ASN A 272 0.63 -14.20 -6.50
CA ASN A 272 -0.67 -14.05 -5.86
C ASN A 272 -0.90 -12.63 -5.29
N PHE A 273 -0.40 -11.60 -5.96
CA PHE A 273 -0.63 -10.19 -5.65
C PHE A 273 -1.02 -9.43 -6.91
N ALA A 274 -1.94 -8.49 -6.77
CA ALA A 274 -2.35 -7.62 -7.87
C ALA A 274 -2.60 -6.20 -7.36
N THR A 275 -2.32 -5.22 -8.22
CA THR A 275 -2.68 -3.81 -8.03
C THR A 275 -3.64 -3.41 -9.14
N PHE A 276 -4.71 -2.75 -8.78
CA PHE A 276 -5.77 -2.30 -9.68
C PHE A 276 -5.85 -0.77 -9.66
N ALA A 277 -6.14 -0.19 -10.82
CA ALA A 277 -6.53 1.20 -10.97
C ALA A 277 -8.02 1.26 -11.32
N CYS A 278 -8.79 1.93 -10.48
CA CYS A 278 -10.24 2.05 -10.58
C CYS A 278 -10.61 3.52 -10.75
N TYR A 279 -11.15 3.88 -11.90
CA TYR A 279 -11.49 5.27 -12.27
C TYR A 279 -12.96 5.53 -12.03
N ARG A 280 -13.28 6.71 -11.46
CA ARG A 280 -14.66 7.10 -11.21
C ARG A 280 -15.45 7.35 -12.51
N SER A 281 -14.83 8.00 -13.51
CA SER A 281 -15.45 8.30 -14.82
C SER A 281 -14.43 8.27 -15.97
#